data_9ca058b3429c1c7c07ac20c7a93bedbf
#
_entry.id   9ca058b3429c1c7c07ac20c7a93bedbf
#
_cell.length_a   1.000
_cell.length_b   1.000
_cell.length_c   1.000
_cell.angle_alpha   90.00
_cell.angle_beta   90.00
_cell.angle_gamma   90.00
#
_symmetry.space_group_name_H-M   'P 1'
#
loop_
_entity.id
_entity.type
_entity.pdbx_description
1 polymer ?
#
loop_
_entity_poly.entity_id
_entity_poly.type
_entity_poly.pdbx_seq_one_letter_code
_entity_poly.pdbx_strand_id
1 'polypeptide(L)'
;MKKIFPTSAGKHAPARVIESIKGEIRKYLKRERAKKLPEGVDFWDFDCRVGLSAEAAKVVHVKELSGAIDETAKGEPEAIYIEVLSKQGIRTKRP
;
A
#
# COMPACT_ATOMS: atom_id res chain seq x y z
N MET A 1 5.00 -2.09 -6.80
CA MET A 1 3.94 -1.27 -7.39
C MET A 1 4.10 0.18 -6.98
N LYS A 2 4.10 1.07 -7.93
CA LYS A 2 4.09 2.51 -7.70
C LYS A 2 2.96 3.08 -8.54
N LYS A 3 1.96 3.67 -7.91
CA LYS A 3 0.78 4.10 -8.64
C LYS A 3 0.14 5.33 -8.02
N ILE A 4 -0.38 6.20 -8.88
CA ILE A 4 -1.20 7.33 -8.48
C ILE A 4 -2.65 6.94 -8.71
N PHE A 5 -3.46 7.01 -7.65
CA PHE A 5 -4.87 6.69 -7.71
C PHE A 5 -5.69 7.97 -7.69
N PRO A 6 -6.42 8.28 -8.76
CA PRO A 6 -7.32 9.44 -8.73
C PRO A 6 -8.44 9.21 -7.72
N THR A 7 -8.76 10.23 -6.94
CA THR A 7 -9.83 10.17 -5.95
C THR A 7 -11.04 10.99 -6.35
N SER A 8 -10.85 11.97 -7.23
CA SER A 8 -11.92 12.82 -7.75
C SER A 8 -12.53 12.19 -9.00
N ALA A 9 -13.12 11.02 -8.82
CA ALA A 9 -13.67 10.26 -9.95
C ALA A 9 -15.06 10.70 -10.38
N GLY A 10 -15.34 11.99 -10.35
CA GLY A 10 -16.56 12.56 -10.88
C GLY A 10 -17.83 12.08 -10.19
N LYS A 11 -18.45 11.03 -10.70
CA LYS A 11 -19.76 10.56 -10.24
C LYS A 11 -19.76 9.62 -9.05
N HIS A 12 -18.57 9.20 -8.58
CA HIS A 12 -18.49 8.25 -7.48
C HIS A 12 -18.25 8.94 -6.15
N ALA A 13 -18.90 8.42 -5.10
CA ALA A 13 -18.67 8.91 -3.75
C ALA A 13 -17.20 8.66 -3.36
N PRO A 14 -16.54 9.63 -2.71
CA PRO A 14 -15.14 9.47 -2.30
C PRO A 14 -14.87 8.21 -1.48
N ALA A 15 -15.79 7.86 -0.58
CA ALA A 15 -15.64 6.65 0.23
C ALA A 15 -15.57 5.38 -0.62
N ARG A 16 -16.37 5.31 -1.69
CA ARG A 16 -16.36 4.16 -2.60
C ARG A 16 -15.03 4.06 -3.36
N VAL A 17 -14.50 5.20 -3.80
CA VAL A 17 -13.23 5.27 -4.49
C VAL A 17 -12.10 4.77 -3.56
N ILE A 18 -12.09 5.23 -2.32
CA ILE A 18 -11.10 4.82 -1.33
C ILE A 18 -11.19 3.32 -1.04
N GLU A 19 -12.38 2.77 -0.90
CA GLU A 19 -12.56 1.32 -0.70
C GLU A 19 -12.06 0.52 -1.91
N SER A 20 -12.27 1.03 -3.11
CA SER A 20 -11.76 0.42 -4.34
C SER A 20 -10.23 0.38 -4.35
N ILE A 21 -9.59 1.49 -3.95
CA ILE A 21 -8.12 1.58 -3.84
C ILE A 21 -7.62 0.55 -2.84
N LYS A 22 -8.20 0.49 -1.66
CA LYS A 22 -7.83 -0.49 -0.63
C LYS A 22 -8.00 -1.93 -1.12
N GLY A 23 -9.08 -2.19 -1.85
CA GLY A 23 -9.33 -3.52 -2.42
C GLY A 23 -8.25 -3.92 -3.41
N GLU A 24 -7.83 -3.01 -4.27
CA GLU A 24 -6.76 -3.26 -5.24
C GLU A 24 -5.44 -3.54 -4.53
N ILE A 25 -5.13 -2.78 -3.49
CA ILE A 25 -3.91 -2.99 -2.69
C ILE A 25 -3.95 -4.35 -2.01
N ARG A 26 -5.08 -4.73 -1.40
CA ARG A 26 -5.22 -6.05 -0.76
C ARG A 26 -5.00 -7.19 -1.74
N LYS A 27 -5.54 -7.07 -2.95
CA LYS A 27 -5.35 -8.09 -3.99
C LYS A 27 -3.89 -8.19 -4.41
N TYR A 28 -3.21 -7.06 -4.54
CA TYR A 28 -1.79 -7.01 -4.87
C TYR A 28 -0.96 -7.71 -3.79
N LEU A 29 -1.19 -7.37 -2.53
CA LEU A 29 -0.47 -7.97 -1.40
C LEU A 29 -0.70 -9.49 -1.33
N LYS A 30 -1.95 -9.92 -1.51
CA LYS A 30 -2.29 -11.35 -1.51
C LYS A 30 -1.55 -12.09 -2.60
N ARG A 31 -1.52 -11.54 -3.80
CA ARG A 31 -0.83 -12.13 -4.94
C ARG A 31 0.68 -12.21 -4.70
N GLU A 32 1.28 -11.15 -4.17
CA GLU A 32 2.73 -11.13 -3.90
C GLU A 32 3.10 -12.12 -2.79
N ARG A 33 2.27 -12.24 -1.76
CA ARG A 33 2.50 -13.19 -0.67
C ARG A 33 2.38 -14.64 -1.10
N ALA A 34 1.64 -14.91 -2.18
CA ALA A 34 1.46 -16.26 -2.70
C ALA A 34 2.66 -16.73 -3.55
N LYS A 35 3.58 -15.84 -3.89
CA LYS A 35 4.77 -16.22 -4.65
C LYS A 35 5.68 -17.10 -3.82
N LYS A 36 6.36 -18.04 -4.49
CA LYS A 36 7.29 -18.95 -3.83
C LYS A 36 8.43 -18.16 -3.18
N LEU A 37 8.70 -18.46 -1.91
CA LEU A 37 9.82 -17.85 -1.19
C LEU A 37 11.14 -18.43 -1.66
N PRO A 38 12.16 -17.58 -1.89
CA PRO A 38 13.51 -18.05 -2.16
C PRO A 38 14.07 -18.78 -0.95
N GLU A 39 15.08 -19.63 -1.18
CA GLU A 39 15.77 -20.33 -0.10
C GLU A 39 16.36 -19.33 0.90
N GLY A 40 16.15 -19.62 2.19
CA GLY A 40 16.64 -18.75 3.27
C GLY A 40 15.74 -17.57 3.61
N VAL A 41 14.64 -17.41 2.89
CA VAL A 41 13.68 -16.33 3.13
C VAL A 41 12.47 -16.88 3.90
N ASP A 42 12.11 -16.24 5.00
CA ASP A 42 11.03 -16.71 5.89
C ASP A 42 9.66 -16.21 5.49
N PHE A 43 9.59 -15.02 4.91
CA PHE A 43 8.31 -14.43 4.52
C PHE A 43 8.52 -13.31 3.51
N TRP A 44 7.43 -12.87 2.87
CA TRP A 44 7.45 -11.66 2.05
C TRP A 44 7.13 -10.47 2.91
N ASP A 45 7.98 -9.45 2.87
CA ASP A 45 7.76 -8.18 3.52
C ASP A 45 7.52 -7.11 2.46
N PHE A 46 7.11 -5.94 2.87
CA PHE A 46 6.76 -4.87 1.93
C PHE A 46 7.23 -3.52 2.46
N ASP A 47 7.88 -2.77 1.59
CA ASP A 47 8.18 -1.37 1.85
C ASP A 47 7.04 -0.54 1.24
N CYS A 48 6.33 0.19 2.05
CA CYS A 48 5.15 0.95 1.63
C CYS A 48 5.34 2.43 1.87
N ARG A 49 4.82 3.23 0.95
CA ARG A 49 4.78 4.69 1.08
C ARG A 49 3.44 5.18 0.59
N VAL A 50 2.88 6.16 1.29
CA VAL A 50 1.58 6.77 0.96
C VAL A 50 1.68 8.27 1.10
N GLY A 51 1.11 9.00 0.18
CA GLY A 51 1.07 10.46 0.25
C GLY A 51 0.33 11.06 -0.93
N LEU A 52 0.43 12.38 -1.03
CA LEU A 52 -0.22 13.13 -2.11
C LEU A 52 0.55 13.02 -3.42
N SER A 53 1.82 12.72 -3.36
CA SER A 53 2.71 12.55 -4.51
C SER A 53 3.88 11.66 -4.13
N ALA A 54 4.66 11.23 -5.11
CA ALA A 54 5.86 10.43 -4.86
C ALA A 54 6.84 11.17 -3.93
N GLU A 55 6.95 12.48 -4.08
CA GLU A 55 7.85 13.29 -3.26
C GLU A 55 7.34 13.47 -1.83
N ALA A 56 6.03 13.58 -1.66
CA ALA A 56 5.40 13.80 -0.36
C ALA A 56 5.10 12.50 0.37
N ALA A 57 5.22 11.36 -0.28
CA ALA A 57 4.85 10.07 0.30
C ALA A 57 5.75 9.73 1.49
N LYS A 58 5.13 9.25 2.56
CA LYS A 58 5.82 8.85 3.79
C LYS A 58 5.84 7.34 3.92
N VAL A 59 6.91 6.82 4.50
CA VAL A 59 7.03 5.39 4.78
C VAL A 59 5.99 4.97 5.80
N VAL A 60 5.27 3.89 5.51
CA VAL A 60 4.30 3.31 6.44
C VAL A 60 4.49 1.79 6.49
N HIS A 61 4.18 1.19 7.62
CA HIS A 61 4.20 -0.26 7.76
C HIS A 61 3.03 -0.86 6.97
N VAL A 62 3.23 -2.04 6.38
CA VAL A 62 2.18 -2.70 5.59
C VAL A 62 0.88 -2.89 6.37
N LYS A 63 0.96 -3.13 7.67
CA LYS A 63 -0.21 -3.28 8.53
C LYS A 63 -0.97 -1.97 8.74
N GLU A 64 -0.30 -0.85 8.54
CA GLU A 64 -0.87 0.49 8.73
C GLU A 64 -1.30 1.11 7.39
N LEU A 65 -1.10 0.39 6.30
CA LEU A 65 -1.34 0.91 4.96
C LEU A 65 -2.77 1.40 4.76
N SER A 66 -3.75 0.62 5.20
CA SER A 66 -5.16 1.00 5.09
C SER A 66 -5.47 2.29 5.88
N GLY A 67 -4.95 2.39 7.11
CA GLY A 67 -5.11 3.58 7.93
C GLY A 67 -4.43 4.80 7.32
N ALA A 68 -3.26 4.61 6.72
CA ALA A 68 -2.53 5.69 6.05
C ALA A 68 -3.30 6.20 4.83
N ILE A 69 -3.95 5.32 4.09
CA ILE A 69 -4.81 5.70 2.96
C ILE A 69 -5.98 6.55 3.46
N ASP A 70 -6.64 6.11 4.54
CA ASP A 70 -7.75 6.87 5.14
C ASP A 70 -7.30 8.24 5.61
N GLU A 71 -6.16 8.31 6.26
CA GLU A 71 -5.62 9.56 6.79
C GLU A 71 -5.31 10.54 5.65
N THR A 72 -4.70 10.05 4.57
CA THR A 72 -4.40 10.87 3.40
C THR A 72 -5.69 11.34 2.73
N ALA A 73 -6.71 10.49 2.70
CA ALA A 73 -8.00 10.80 2.08
C ALA A 73 -8.79 11.86 2.84
N LYS A 74 -8.54 12.06 4.13
CA LYS A 74 -9.25 13.08 4.92
C LYS A 74 -9.08 14.48 4.39
N GLY A 75 -7.95 14.77 3.72
CA GLY A 75 -7.70 16.06 3.10
C GLY A 75 -8.42 16.26 1.77
N GLU A 76 -9.21 15.29 1.34
CA GLU A 76 -9.91 15.30 0.06
C GLU A 76 -8.99 15.62 -1.13
N PRO A 77 -7.85 14.92 -1.27
CA PRO A 77 -6.93 15.17 -2.37
C PRO A 77 -7.50 14.70 -3.70
N GLU A 78 -7.00 15.26 -4.80
CA GLU A 78 -7.38 14.82 -6.13
C GLU A 78 -6.83 13.45 -6.48
N ALA A 79 -5.73 13.06 -5.84
CA ALA A 79 -5.09 11.77 -6.05
C ALA A 79 -4.30 11.37 -4.83
N ILE A 80 -4.07 10.05 -4.69
CA ILE A 80 -3.23 9.49 -3.63
C ILE A 80 -2.14 8.66 -4.30
N TYR A 81 -0.90 8.90 -3.93
CA TYR A 81 0.24 8.10 -4.38
C TYR A 81 0.46 6.96 -3.40
N ILE A 82 0.56 5.74 -3.93
CA ILE A 82 0.80 4.55 -3.12
C ILE A 82 1.93 3.75 -3.75
N GLU A 83 2.90 3.40 -2.94
CA GLU A 83 4.03 2.57 -3.33
C GLU A 83 4.07 1.35 -2.43
N VAL A 84 4.15 0.17 -3.05
CA VAL A 84 4.28 -1.10 -2.35
C VAL A 84 5.33 -1.92 -3.08
N LEU A 85 6.45 -2.17 -2.43
CA LEU A 85 7.55 -2.93 -2.98
C LEU A 85 7.79 -4.16 -2.13
N SER A 86 7.68 -5.33 -2.74
CA SER A 86 7.95 -6.59 -2.04
C SER A 86 9.45 -6.74 -1.79
N LYS A 87 9.78 -7.30 -0.65
CA LYS A 87 11.17 -7.61 -0.30
C LYS A 87 11.22 -8.89 0.51
N GLN A 88 12.40 -9.47 0.58
CA GLN A 88 12.64 -10.69 1.34
C GLN A 88 12.70 -10.36 2.83
N GLY A 89 11.92 -11.08 3.62
CA GLY A 89 11.91 -10.92 5.07
C GLY A 89 12.53 -12.13 5.74
N ILE A 90 13.33 -11.88 6.76
CA ILE A 90 14.00 -12.92 7.55
C ILE A 90 13.64 -12.70 9.00
N ARG A 91 13.14 -13.76 9.64
CA ARG A 91 12.85 -13.70 11.07
C ARG A 91 14.15 -13.73 11.83
N THR A 92 14.41 -12.67 12.56
CA THR A 92 15.59 -12.60 13.40
C THR A 92 15.35 -13.39 14.68
N LYS A 93 16.13 -14.44 14.87
CA LYS A 93 16.10 -15.14 16.15
C LYS A 93 16.94 -14.34 17.13
N ARG A 94 16.34 -14.03 18.25
CA ARG A 94 17.10 -13.41 19.33
C ARG A 94 17.91 -14.48 20.02
N PRO A 95 19.17 -14.17 20.31
CA PRO A 95 20.02 -15.10 21.07
C PRO A 95 19.48 -15.35 22.48
#